data_604fcf28506e358e3227f7417ae394bc
#
_entry.id   604fcf28506e358e3227f7417ae394bc
#
_cell.length_a   1.000
_cell.length_b   1.000
_cell.length_c   1.000
_cell.angle_alpha   90.00
_cell.angle_beta   90.00
_cell.angle_gamma   90.00
#
_symmetry.space_group_name_H-M   'P 1'
#
loop_
_entity.id
_entity.type
_entity.pdbx_description
1 polymer ?
#
loop_
_entity_poly.entity_id
_entity_poly.type
_entity_poly.pdbx_seq_one_letter_code
_entity_poly.pdbx_strand_id
1 'polypeptide(L)'
;VLKKSYDNGLTWSKLQVIWNDGKNTCGNPSPVVDNESGRISLLSTWNLGTDHEWEIIQQKSKDTRRIFLIHSIDNGETWTKPKEITSSVKKPNWTWYATGPVNGIQLKKGKKKGRLIIPCDHIESESKKYFSHIIFSDNGGLDWKLGGSTNQDKVNECTVVELSNGTLVLNMRNYTDDRLRKMSISEDQGKSWSNIYPDNFLIEPVCQASMISIKDHLKEK
;
A
#
# COMPACT_ATOMS: atom_id res chain seq x y z
N VAL A 1 8.41 -11.50 7.13
CA VAL A 1 8.21 -12.95 7.28
C VAL A 1 7.02 -13.41 6.46
N LEU A 2 7.01 -14.69 6.04
CA LEU A 2 5.98 -15.32 5.22
C LEU A 2 5.62 -16.70 5.80
N LYS A 3 4.35 -17.05 5.73
CA LYS A 3 3.86 -18.43 5.79
C LYS A 3 2.98 -18.70 4.58
N LYS A 4 2.97 -19.94 4.09
CA LYS A 4 2.19 -20.39 2.95
C LYS A 4 1.23 -21.48 3.35
N SER A 5 0.05 -21.49 2.73
CA SER A 5 -0.93 -22.58 2.83
C SER A 5 -1.15 -23.16 1.43
N TYR A 6 -1.25 -24.46 1.33
CA TYR A 6 -1.52 -25.21 0.10
C TYR A 6 -2.87 -25.93 0.15
N ASP A 7 -3.64 -25.70 1.22
CA ASP A 7 -4.91 -26.36 1.53
C ASP A 7 -5.99 -25.35 1.96
N ASN A 8 -6.01 -24.17 1.30
CA ASN A 8 -6.98 -23.10 1.54
C ASN A 8 -6.97 -22.57 3.00
N GLY A 9 -5.82 -22.54 3.63
CA GLY A 9 -5.66 -21.97 4.98
C GLY A 9 -5.89 -22.93 6.13
N LEU A 10 -6.09 -24.22 5.88
CA LEU A 10 -6.25 -25.22 6.94
C LEU A 10 -4.93 -25.49 7.66
N THR A 11 -3.83 -25.57 6.93
CA THR A 11 -2.48 -25.67 7.48
C THR A 11 -1.53 -24.64 6.90
N TRP A 12 -0.46 -24.34 7.62
CA TRP A 12 0.50 -23.32 7.24
C TRP A 12 1.94 -23.83 7.32
N SER A 13 2.76 -23.42 6.37
CA SER A 13 4.19 -23.72 6.33
C SER A 13 4.94 -23.22 7.57
N LYS A 14 6.19 -23.68 7.74
CA LYS A 14 7.14 -23.00 8.61
C LYS A 14 7.31 -21.55 8.20
N LEU A 15 7.62 -20.69 9.17
CA LEU A 15 7.89 -19.27 8.93
C LEU A 15 9.17 -19.12 8.10
N GLN A 16 9.07 -18.33 7.02
CA GLN A 16 10.20 -17.93 6.18
C GLN A 16 10.53 -16.46 6.41
N VAL A 17 11.78 -16.14 6.65
CA VAL A 17 12.27 -14.76 6.70
C VAL A 17 12.59 -14.32 5.27
N ILE A 18 11.85 -13.33 4.75
CA ILE A 18 12.09 -12.78 3.41
C ILE A 18 13.19 -11.72 3.44
N TRP A 19 13.13 -10.84 4.42
CA TRP A 19 14.10 -9.75 4.59
C TRP A 19 14.37 -9.50 6.07
N ASN A 20 15.65 -9.34 6.38
CA ASN A 20 16.15 -8.97 7.70
C ASN A 20 17.36 -8.05 7.50
N ASP A 21 17.38 -6.91 8.17
CA ASP A 21 18.48 -5.94 8.17
C ASP A 21 18.94 -5.63 9.62
N GLY A 22 19.18 -6.69 10.38
CA GLY A 22 19.71 -6.62 11.73
C GLY A 22 18.78 -5.87 12.69
N LYS A 23 19.24 -4.71 13.17
CA LYS A 23 18.50 -3.85 14.10
C LYS A 23 17.58 -2.85 13.40
N ASN A 24 17.65 -2.73 12.10
CA ASN A 24 16.85 -1.79 11.33
C ASN A 24 15.42 -2.28 11.13
N THR A 25 14.50 -1.36 10.93
CA THR A 25 13.10 -1.70 10.67
C THR A 25 12.92 -2.15 9.22
N CYS A 26 12.31 -3.32 9.03
CA CYS A 26 11.81 -3.81 7.76
C CYS A 26 10.31 -4.04 7.94
N GLY A 27 9.48 -3.07 7.62
CA GLY A 27 8.08 -3.02 8.02
C GLY A 27 7.10 -2.70 6.90
N ASN A 28 5.82 -2.61 7.26
CA ASN A 28 4.72 -2.25 6.37
C ASN A 28 4.70 -3.06 5.05
N PRO A 29 4.67 -4.41 5.11
CA PRO A 29 4.69 -5.23 3.90
C PRO A 29 3.40 -5.07 3.09
N SER A 30 3.54 -4.86 1.79
CA SER A 30 2.43 -4.75 0.85
C SER A 30 2.71 -5.61 -0.39
N PRO A 31 2.20 -6.85 -0.45
CA PRO A 31 2.37 -7.74 -1.57
C PRO A 31 1.33 -7.47 -2.67
N VAL A 32 1.71 -7.69 -3.92
CA VAL A 32 0.79 -7.77 -5.06
C VAL A 32 1.30 -8.80 -6.06
N VAL A 33 0.37 -9.50 -6.71
CA VAL A 33 0.67 -10.49 -7.74
C VAL A 33 0.33 -9.91 -9.11
N ASP A 34 1.26 -10.00 -10.04
CA ASP A 34 1.00 -9.82 -11.46
C ASP A 34 0.45 -11.14 -12.03
N ASN A 35 -0.83 -11.16 -12.37
CA ASN A 35 -1.50 -12.37 -12.84
C ASN A 35 -1.02 -12.85 -14.24
N GLU A 36 -0.34 -11.99 -15.00
CA GLU A 36 0.18 -12.34 -16.32
C GLU A 36 1.50 -13.13 -16.20
N SER A 37 2.42 -12.65 -15.38
CA SER A 37 3.74 -13.29 -15.19
C SER A 37 3.82 -14.22 -13.98
N GLY A 38 2.85 -14.18 -13.06
CA GLY A 38 2.91 -14.87 -11.76
C GLY A 38 3.87 -14.22 -10.77
N ARG A 39 4.51 -13.09 -11.12
CA ARG A 39 5.45 -12.40 -10.22
C ARG A 39 4.72 -11.86 -8.99
N ILE A 40 5.28 -12.16 -7.83
CA ILE A 40 4.89 -11.53 -6.57
C ILE A 40 5.85 -10.36 -6.33
N SER A 41 5.32 -9.14 -6.25
CA SER A 41 6.06 -7.96 -5.81
C SER A 41 5.72 -7.69 -4.36
N LEU A 42 6.72 -7.69 -3.49
CA LEU A 42 6.60 -7.29 -2.09
C LEU A 42 7.27 -5.93 -1.91
N LEU A 43 6.47 -4.92 -1.59
CA LEU A 43 6.97 -3.62 -1.20
C LEU A 43 6.99 -3.51 0.32
N SER A 44 8.03 -2.87 0.85
CA SER A 44 8.19 -2.67 2.30
C SER A 44 8.89 -1.36 2.56
N THR A 45 8.70 -0.81 3.74
CA THR A 45 9.45 0.35 4.22
C THR A 45 10.59 -0.06 5.12
N TRP A 46 11.62 0.78 5.14
CA TRP A 46 12.81 0.62 5.97
C TRP A 46 13.17 1.95 6.64
N ASN A 47 13.70 1.88 7.84
CA ASN A 47 14.43 2.98 8.50
C ASN A 47 15.48 2.42 9.47
N LEU A 48 16.45 3.24 9.84
CA LEU A 48 17.39 2.91 10.90
C LEU A 48 16.64 2.55 12.18
N GLY A 49 17.06 1.49 12.86
CA GLY A 49 16.45 1.04 14.11
C GLY A 49 16.60 2.03 15.28
N THR A 50 17.49 3.00 15.13
CA THR A 50 17.70 4.10 16.08
C THR A 50 16.82 5.31 15.81
N ASP A 51 16.16 5.37 14.65
CA ASP A 51 15.36 6.51 14.23
C ASP A 51 13.89 6.24 14.52
N HIS A 52 13.34 6.93 15.51
CA HIS A 52 11.93 6.81 15.88
C HIS A 52 11.04 7.60 14.92
N GLU A 53 9.76 7.19 14.80
CA GLU A 53 8.78 7.82 13.92
C GLU A 53 8.71 9.35 14.09
N TRP A 54 8.60 9.82 15.34
CA TRP A 54 8.49 11.23 15.62
C TRP A 54 9.75 12.01 15.19
N GLU A 55 10.96 11.40 15.27
CA GLU A 55 12.22 12.02 14.83
C GLU A 55 12.25 12.15 13.31
N ILE A 56 11.80 11.12 12.60
CA ILE A 56 11.67 11.13 11.12
C ILE A 56 10.69 12.22 10.70
N ILE A 57 9.51 12.31 11.35
CA ILE A 57 8.49 13.31 11.06
C ILE A 57 9.04 14.73 11.32
N GLN A 58 9.80 14.91 12.40
CA GLN A 58 10.40 16.21 12.77
C GLN A 58 11.71 16.51 12.04
N GLN A 59 12.19 15.61 11.17
CA GLN A 59 13.45 15.73 10.45
C GLN A 59 14.66 15.85 11.39
N LYS A 60 14.60 15.16 12.53
CA LYS A 60 15.67 15.07 13.56
C LYS A 60 16.38 13.72 13.55
N SER A 61 15.91 12.78 12.75
CA SER A 61 16.49 11.45 12.55
C SER A 61 17.78 11.52 11.72
N LYS A 62 18.57 10.45 11.78
CA LYS A 62 19.79 10.31 10.97
C LYS A 62 19.46 10.02 9.50
N ASP A 63 18.38 9.28 9.25
CA ASP A 63 17.91 8.89 7.92
C ASP A 63 16.40 9.08 7.85
N THR A 64 15.81 8.75 6.69
CA THR A 64 14.36 8.85 6.43
C THR A 64 13.75 7.47 6.24
N ARG A 65 12.42 7.40 6.13
CA ARG A 65 11.74 6.18 5.66
C ARG A 65 12.06 5.96 4.19
N ARG A 66 12.56 4.77 3.87
CA ARG A 66 12.90 4.33 2.51
C ARG A 66 12.00 3.20 2.06
N ILE A 67 11.81 3.06 0.77
CA ILE A 67 10.94 2.07 0.16
C ILE A 67 11.78 1.06 -0.62
N PHE A 68 11.51 -0.21 -0.36
CA PHE A 68 12.20 -1.33 -0.99
C PHE A 68 11.23 -2.27 -1.70
N LEU A 69 11.70 -2.83 -2.80
CA LEU A 69 11.03 -3.79 -3.65
C LEU A 69 11.77 -5.13 -3.61
N ILE A 70 11.02 -6.20 -3.41
CA ILE A 70 11.51 -7.58 -3.40
C ILE A 70 10.59 -8.40 -4.29
N HIS A 71 11.13 -9.30 -5.10
CA HIS A 71 10.35 -10.14 -6.02
C HIS A 71 10.50 -11.62 -5.72
N SER A 72 9.42 -12.36 -6.00
CA SER A 72 9.44 -13.81 -6.20
C SER A 72 8.77 -14.14 -7.54
N ILE A 73 9.30 -15.17 -8.25
CA ILE A 73 8.73 -15.72 -9.49
C ILE A 73 8.42 -17.22 -9.37
N ASP A 74 8.48 -17.75 -8.18
CA ASP A 74 8.35 -19.18 -7.85
C ASP A 74 7.38 -19.40 -6.67
N ASN A 75 6.28 -18.63 -6.65
CA ASN A 75 5.24 -18.69 -5.60
C ASN A 75 5.78 -18.44 -4.17
N GLY A 76 6.80 -17.58 -4.04
CA GLY A 76 7.36 -17.20 -2.75
C GLY A 76 8.32 -18.23 -2.17
N GLU A 77 8.86 -19.18 -2.96
CA GLU A 77 9.92 -20.10 -2.50
C GLU A 77 11.23 -19.34 -2.34
N THR A 78 11.61 -18.56 -3.36
CA THR A 78 12.79 -17.70 -3.29
C THR A 78 12.45 -16.24 -3.55
N TRP A 79 13.30 -15.35 -3.08
CA TRP A 79 13.09 -13.91 -3.15
C TRP A 79 14.38 -13.21 -3.58
N THR A 80 14.26 -12.17 -4.39
CA THR A 80 15.39 -11.32 -4.76
C THR A 80 15.93 -10.57 -3.55
N LYS A 81 17.14 -10.03 -3.67
CA LYS A 81 17.63 -9.04 -2.71
C LYS A 81 16.74 -7.78 -2.77
N PRO A 82 16.55 -7.09 -1.64
CA PRO A 82 15.81 -5.83 -1.59
C PRO A 82 16.47 -4.77 -2.50
N LYS A 83 15.68 -4.16 -3.37
CA LYS A 83 16.06 -3.04 -4.24
C LYS A 83 15.41 -1.77 -3.75
N GLU A 84 16.18 -0.74 -3.43
CA GLU A 84 15.62 0.56 -3.06
C GLU A 84 14.96 1.24 -4.26
N ILE A 85 13.75 1.76 -4.07
CA ILE A 85 12.96 2.49 -5.07
C ILE A 85 12.47 3.85 -4.56
N THR A 86 12.98 4.33 -3.45
CA THR A 86 12.54 5.56 -2.76
C THR A 86 12.42 6.75 -3.70
N SER A 87 13.44 6.99 -4.54
CA SER A 87 13.47 8.15 -5.44
C SER A 87 12.38 8.17 -6.51
N SER A 88 11.80 7.02 -6.86
CA SER A 88 10.73 6.92 -7.87
C SER A 88 9.33 7.03 -7.28
N VAL A 89 9.17 6.86 -5.96
CA VAL A 89 7.85 6.73 -5.32
C VAL A 89 7.64 7.66 -4.12
N LYS A 90 8.66 8.43 -3.70
CA LYS A 90 8.59 9.36 -2.58
C LYS A 90 9.09 10.74 -3.00
N LYS A 91 8.33 11.79 -2.67
CA LYS A 91 8.77 13.17 -2.92
C LYS A 91 9.82 13.60 -1.89
N PRO A 92 10.77 14.50 -2.24
CA PRO A 92 11.81 14.98 -1.31
C PRO A 92 11.27 15.65 -0.05
N ASN A 93 10.11 16.29 -0.14
CA ASN A 93 9.44 16.97 0.97
C ASN A 93 8.55 16.05 1.82
N TRP A 94 8.62 14.74 1.65
CA TRP A 94 7.90 13.77 2.48
C TRP A 94 8.86 13.21 3.54
N THR A 95 8.41 13.17 4.78
CA THR A 95 9.20 12.64 5.91
C THR A 95 8.85 11.18 6.18
N TRP A 96 7.73 10.92 6.83
CA TRP A 96 7.20 9.59 7.02
C TRP A 96 6.62 9.02 5.73
N TYR A 97 6.65 7.71 5.62
CA TYR A 97 6.06 6.98 4.48
C TYR A 97 5.76 5.54 4.91
N ALA A 98 4.60 5.02 4.53
CA ALA A 98 4.31 3.59 4.69
C ALA A 98 3.66 3.02 3.42
N THR A 99 3.95 1.74 3.14
CA THR A 99 3.24 0.93 2.18
C THR A 99 2.19 0.11 2.89
N GLY A 100 0.93 0.16 2.49
CA GLY A 100 -0.17 -0.60 3.08
C GLY A 100 -0.42 -0.28 4.56
N PRO A 101 -0.10 -1.21 5.49
CA PRO A 101 0.33 -2.61 5.28
C PRO A 101 -0.86 -3.53 4.94
N VAL A 102 -1.08 -3.76 3.69
CA VAL A 102 -2.16 -4.57 3.12
C VAL A 102 -1.78 -4.96 1.69
N ASN A 103 -2.44 -5.95 1.10
CA ASN A 103 -2.19 -6.32 -0.29
C ASN A 103 -2.54 -5.21 -1.28
N GLY A 104 -1.75 -5.10 -2.33
CA GLY A 104 -2.09 -4.34 -3.52
C GLY A 104 -3.10 -5.06 -4.41
N ILE A 105 -3.48 -4.42 -5.51
CA ILE A 105 -4.39 -4.98 -6.52
C ILE A 105 -3.80 -4.90 -7.91
N GLN A 106 -4.29 -5.74 -8.82
CA GLN A 106 -4.09 -5.61 -10.25
C GLN A 106 -5.39 -5.18 -10.91
N LEU A 107 -5.37 -4.09 -11.69
CA LEU A 107 -6.54 -3.58 -12.39
C LEU A 107 -7.02 -4.56 -13.45
N LYS A 108 -8.33 -4.81 -13.49
CA LYS A 108 -9.02 -5.70 -14.42
C LYS A 108 -9.75 -4.94 -15.54
N LYS A 109 -9.94 -3.62 -15.37
CA LYS A 109 -10.75 -2.76 -16.22
C LYS A 109 -9.97 -1.54 -16.73
N GLY A 110 -10.58 -0.89 -17.74
CA GLY A 110 -10.11 0.38 -18.28
C GLY A 110 -8.84 0.32 -19.11
N LYS A 111 -8.33 1.50 -19.48
CA LYS A 111 -7.15 1.64 -20.36
C LYS A 111 -5.84 1.18 -19.71
N LYS A 112 -5.84 1.02 -18.39
CA LYS A 112 -4.69 0.57 -17.59
C LYS A 112 -4.91 -0.81 -16.98
N LYS A 113 -5.74 -1.65 -17.63
CA LYS A 113 -5.85 -3.07 -17.29
C LYS A 113 -4.44 -3.68 -17.20
N GLY A 114 -4.18 -4.45 -16.14
CA GLY A 114 -2.85 -5.01 -15.84
C GLY A 114 -2.00 -4.15 -14.92
N ARG A 115 -2.32 -2.87 -14.71
CA ARG A 115 -1.62 -2.00 -13.74
C ARG A 115 -1.68 -2.62 -12.35
N LEU A 116 -0.52 -2.70 -11.68
CA LEU A 116 -0.44 -3.03 -10.27
C LEU A 116 -0.52 -1.74 -9.44
N ILE A 117 -1.25 -1.78 -8.35
CA ILE A 117 -1.42 -0.64 -7.42
C ILE A 117 -1.11 -1.10 -6.00
N ILE A 118 -0.32 -0.31 -5.28
CA ILE A 118 -0.08 -0.43 -3.84
C ILE A 118 -0.62 0.83 -3.16
N PRO A 119 -1.51 0.71 -2.17
CA PRO A 119 -1.92 1.82 -1.33
C PRO A 119 -0.79 2.19 -0.37
N CYS A 120 -0.62 3.47 -0.11
CA CYS A 120 0.46 4.04 0.71
C CYS A 120 -0.01 5.28 1.46
N ASP A 121 0.79 5.72 2.43
CA ASP A 121 0.63 7.01 3.09
C ASP A 121 1.94 7.76 3.23
N HIS A 122 1.83 9.06 3.49
CA HIS A 122 2.99 9.92 3.75
C HIS A 122 2.64 11.10 4.65
N ILE A 123 3.69 11.72 5.19
CA ILE A 123 3.60 12.97 5.95
C ILE A 123 4.51 14.01 5.28
N GLU A 124 3.98 15.19 5.03
CA GLU A 124 4.76 16.30 4.46
C GLU A 124 5.66 16.97 5.51
N SER A 125 6.83 17.42 5.09
CA SER A 125 7.85 17.97 5.98
C SER A 125 7.47 19.29 6.64
N GLU A 126 6.84 20.20 5.91
CA GLU A 126 6.50 21.55 6.39
C GLU A 126 5.17 21.54 7.13
N SER A 127 4.13 21.07 6.46
CA SER A 127 2.76 21.11 6.98
C SER A 127 2.51 20.12 8.12
N LYS A 128 3.34 19.06 8.23
CA LYS A 128 3.14 17.89 9.10
C LYS A 128 1.79 17.19 8.87
N LYS A 129 1.18 17.41 7.72
CA LYS A 129 -0.09 16.83 7.33
C LYS A 129 0.07 15.41 6.80
N TYR A 130 -0.95 14.61 7.04
CA TYR A 130 -1.04 13.18 6.72
C TYR A 130 -1.92 12.97 5.51
N PHE A 131 -1.43 12.22 4.52
CA PHE A 131 -2.16 11.92 3.29
C PHE A 131 -2.04 10.46 2.91
N SER A 132 -3.13 9.91 2.37
CA SER A 132 -3.10 8.64 1.67
C SER A 132 -2.78 8.88 0.19
N HIS A 133 -2.08 7.93 -0.44
CA HIS A 133 -1.75 7.96 -1.85
C HIS A 133 -1.60 6.52 -2.38
N ILE A 134 -1.34 6.39 -3.66
CA ILE A 134 -0.96 5.12 -4.24
C ILE A 134 0.37 5.22 -4.99
N ILE A 135 1.01 4.08 -5.18
CA ILE A 135 2.04 3.88 -6.18
C ILE A 135 1.60 2.80 -7.15
N PHE A 136 2.11 2.82 -8.38
CA PHE A 136 1.70 1.88 -9.40
C PHE A 136 2.84 1.39 -10.28
N SER A 137 2.63 0.23 -10.91
CA SER A 137 3.48 -0.32 -11.95
C SER A 137 2.64 -0.67 -13.19
N ASP A 138 3.11 -0.27 -14.38
CA ASP A 138 2.51 -0.60 -15.68
C ASP A 138 3.32 -1.69 -16.44
N ASN A 139 4.30 -2.32 -15.79
CA ASN A 139 5.19 -3.32 -16.40
C ASN A 139 5.39 -4.57 -15.52
N GLY A 140 4.32 -5.05 -14.91
CA GLY A 140 4.34 -6.29 -14.13
C GLY A 140 5.18 -6.21 -12.84
N GLY A 141 5.30 -5.02 -12.24
CA GLY A 141 6.01 -4.82 -10.97
C GLY A 141 7.51 -4.54 -11.08
N LEU A 142 8.08 -4.42 -12.30
CA LEU A 142 9.51 -4.17 -12.49
C LEU A 142 9.92 -2.76 -12.05
N ASP A 143 9.10 -1.76 -12.44
CA ASP A 143 9.30 -0.36 -12.06
C ASP A 143 8.03 0.20 -11.43
N TRP A 144 8.22 1.07 -10.46
CA TRP A 144 7.14 1.70 -9.70
C TRP A 144 7.20 3.21 -9.80
N LYS A 145 6.04 3.85 -9.86
CA LYS A 145 5.86 5.29 -9.99
C LYS A 145 4.86 5.80 -8.97
N LEU A 146 5.05 7.03 -8.57
CA LEU A 146 4.10 7.75 -7.71
C LEU A 146 2.79 7.97 -8.47
N GLY A 147 1.67 7.64 -7.83
CA GLY A 147 0.30 7.90 -8.30
C GLY A 147 -0.33 9.10 -7.63
N GLY A 148 -1.66 9.14 -7.64
CA GLY A 148 -2.43 10.23 -7.02
C GLY A 148 -2.39 10.18 -5.49
N SER A 149 -2.30 11.36 -4.87
CA SER A 149 -2.50 11.56 -3.42
C SER A 149 -3.88 12.17 -3.18
N THR A 150 -4.45 11.88 -2.01
CA THR A 150 -5.64 12.59 -1.51
C THR A 150 -5.30 14.07 -1.28
N ASN A 151 -6.32 14.92 -1.32
CA ASN A 151 -6.17 16.37 -1.20
C ASN A 151 -6.54 16.92 0.19
N GLN A 152 -6.91 16.06 1.13
CA GLN A 152 -7.32 16.42 2.48
C GLN A 152 -6.47 15.69 3.52
N ASP A 153 -6.19 16.39 4.62
CA ASP A 153 -5.37 15.95 5.75
C ASP A 153 -6.09 14.95 6.65
N LYS A 154 -5.35 14.40 7.60
CA LYS A 154 -5.77 13.48 8.69
C LYS A 154 -6.12 12.08 8.23
N VAL A 155 -5.64 11.64 7.07
CA VAL A 155 -5.75 10.27 6.58
C VAL A 155 -4.35 9.68 6.35
N ASN A 156 -4.19 8.37 6.59
CA ASN A 156 -2.92 7.69 6.35
C ASN A 156 -3.11 6.26 5.83
N GLU A 157 -2.76 5.22 6.59
CA GLU A 157 -2.85 3.82 6.15
C GLU A 157 -4.17 3.55 5.42
N CYS A 158 -4.09 2.95 4.26
CA CYS A 158 -5.26 2.78 3.40
C CYS A 158 -5.26 1.45 2.66
N THR A 159 -6.42 1.08 2.14
CA THR A 159 -6.62 -0.08 1.27
C THR A 159 -7.39 0.35 0.03
N VAL A 160 -7.18 -0.32 -1.08
CA VAL A 160 -7.78 0.01 -2.38
C VAL A 160 -8.45 -1.20 -3.00
N VAL A 161 -9.61 -0.99 -3.65
CA VAL A 161 -10.27 -1.99 -4.49
C VAL A 161 -10.73 -1.38 -5.81
N GLU A 162 -10.88 -2.22 -6.82
CA GLU A 162 -11.49 -1.89 -8.11
C GLU A 162 -12.94 -2.42 -8.13
N LEU A 163 -13.90 -1.54 -8.40
CA LEU A 163 -15.30 -1.91 -8.59
C LEU A 163 -15.55 -2.50 -9.98
N SER A 164 -16.73 -3.09 -10.19
CA SER A 164 -17.10 -3.73 -11.46
C SER A 164 -17.09 -2.77 -12.66
N ASN A 165 -17.31 -1.48 -12.44
CA ASN A 165 -17.24 -0.43 -13.47
C ASN A 165 -15.83 0.13 -13.70
N GLY A 166 -14.80 -0.31 -12.93
CA GLY A 166 -13.43 0.15 -13.03
C GLY A 166 -13.09 1.36 -12.15
N THR A 167 -14.05 1.88 -11.39
CA THR A 167 -13.79 2.91 -10.36
C THR A 167 -12.95 2.31 -9.25
N LEU A 168 -11.95 3.04 -8.77
CA LEU A 168 -11.19 2.67 -7.59
C LEU A 168 -11.82 3.31 -6.35
N VAL A 169 -11.85 2.55 -5.27
CA VAL A 169 -12.24 3.04 -3.94
C VAL A 169 -11.06 2.91 -3.00
N LEU A 170 -10.69 4.01 -2.37
CA LEU A 170 -9.68 4.08 -1.31
C LEU A 170 -10.40 4.20 0.03
N ASN A 171 -10.13 3.27 0.95
CA ASN A 171 -10.63 3.28 2.32
C ASN A 171 -9.46 3.56 3.25
N MET A 172 -9.57 4.59 4.07
CA MET A 172 -8.48 5.18 4.81
C MET A 172 -8.72 5.21 6.31
N ARG A 173 -7.67 4.87 7.07
CA ARG A 173 -7.54 5.21 8.48
C ARG A 173 -7.52 6.72 8.62
N ASN A 174 -8.19 7.25 9.65
CA ASN A 174 -8.24 8.69 9.88
C ASN A 174 -8.09 9.07 11.35
N TYR A 175 -7.75 10.34 11.57
CA TYR A 175 -7.53 10.95 12.88
C TYR A 175 -8.54 12.05 13.20
N THR A 176 -9.72 12.04 12.52
CA THR A 176 -10.80 12.97 12.83
C THR A 176 -11.66 12.43 13.98
N ASP A 177 -12.33 13.33 14.71
CA ASP A 177 -13.11 12.96 15.91
C ASP A 177 -14.44 12.27 15.59
N ASP A 178 -14.86 12.23 14.33
CA ASP A 178 -16.11 11.60 13.90
C ASP A 178 -16.08 10.06 13.97
N ARG A 179 -14.89 9.46 14.12
CA ARG A 179 -14.67 8.02 14.24
C ARG A 179 -15.31 7.19 13.11
N LEU A 180 -15.33 7.72 11.90
CA LEU A 180 -15.82 7.05 10.70
C LEU A 180 -14.68 6.84 9.71
N ARG A 181 -14.65 5.68 9.05
CA ARG A 181 -13.68 5.46 7.97
C ARG A 181 -13.84 6.54 6.90
N LYS A 182 -12.73 6.96 6.32
CA LYS A 182 -12.72 7.91 5.22
C LYS A 182 -12.55 7.19 3.89
N MET A 183 -13.33 7.65 2.93
CA MET A 183 -13.37 7.09 1.59
C MET A 183 -13.02 8.15 0.56
N SER A 184 -12.42 7.72 -0.55
CA SER A 184 -12.24 8.53 -1.75
C SER A 184 -12.31 7.64 -2.98
N ILE A 185 -12.71 8.18 -4.11
CA ILE A 185 -12.82 7.44 -5.37
C ILE A 185 -11.90 8.01 -6.44
N SER A 186 -11.47 7.14 -7.36
CA SER A 186 -10.72 7.51 -8.56
C SER A 186 -11.37 6.89 -9.79
N GLU A 187 -11.67 7.71 -10.78
CA GLU A 187 -12.23 7.31 -12.07
C GLU A 187 -11.15 7.30 -13.18
N ASP A 188 -9.95 7.71 -12.86
CA ASP A 188 -8.81 7.84 -13.78
C ASP A 188 -7.67 6.84 -13.50
N GLN A 189 -8.04 5.71 -12.84
CA GLN A 189 -7.13 4.60 -12.58
C GLN A 189 -5.97 4.98 -11.63
N GLY A 190 -6.28 5.80 -10.61
CA GLY A 190 -5.38 6.16 -9.53
C GLY A 190 -4.50 7.37 -9.80
N LYS A 191 -4.79 8.19 -10.82
CA LYS A 191 -4.05 9.44 -11.06
C LYS A 191 -4.52 10.58 -10.16
N SER A 192 -5.82 10.64 -9.88
CA SER A 192 -6.42 11.60 -8.97
C SER A 192 -7.52 10.95 -8.12
N TRP A 193 -7.88 11.63 -7.04
CA TRP A 193 -8.85 11.18 -6.06
C TRP A 193 -9.90 12.25 -5.80
N SER A 194 -11.14 11.85 -5.60
CA SER A 194 -12.24 12.73 -5.18
C SER A 194 -11.94 13.38 -3.83
N ASN A 195 -12.75 14.36 -3.44
CA ASN A 195 -12.78 14.82 -2.05
C ASN A 195 -13.08 13.64 -1.12
N ILE A 196 -12.44 13.66 0.04
CA ILE A 196 -12.61 12.65 1.08
C ILE A 196 -14.01 12.80 1.70
N TYR A 197 -14.71 11.68 1.91
CA TYR A 197 -16.00 11.65 2.58
C TYR A 197 -16.03 10.53 3.63
N PRO A 198 -16.80 10.67 4.72
CA PRO A 198 -16.96 9.63 5.71
C PRO A 198 -17.88 8.52 5.17
N ASP A 199 -17.62 7.28 5.56
CA ASP A 199 -18.58 6.18 5.46
C ASP A 199 -19.38 6.13 6.76
N ASN A 200 -20.70 6.30 6.67
CA ASN A 200 -21.57 6.44 7.84
C ASN A 200 -21.80 5.12 8.60
N PHE A 201 -21.34 3.99 8.08
CA PHE A 201 -21.53 2.67 8.68
C PHE A 201 -20.23 2.06 9.24
N LEU A 202 -19.08 2.46 8.69
CA LEU A 202 -17.78 1.90 9.07
C LEU A 202 -17.15 2.70 10.20
N ILE A 203 -17.19 2.14 11.40
CA ILE A 203 -16.56 2.74 12.59
C ILE A 203 -15.04 2.68 12.44
N GLU A 204 -14.37 3.79 12.76
CA GLU A 204 -12.91 3.93 12.74
C GLU A 204 -12.32 3.74 14.14
N PRO A 205 -11.60 2.62 14.39
CA PRO A 205 -10.88 2.42 15.64
C PRO A 205 -9.47 3.06 15.63
N VAL A 206 -9.14 3.88 14.63
CA VAL A 206 -7.82 4.44 14.34
C VAL A 206 -6.78 3.33 14.09
N CYS A 207 -7.16 2.41 13.21
CA CYS A 207 -6.35 1.25 12.81
C CYS A 207 -6.41 1.02 11.30
N GLN A 208 -5.40 0.31 10.77
CA GLN A 208 -5.46 -0.19 9.40
C GLN A 208 -6.64 -1.16 9.24
N ALA A 209 -7.21 -1.18 8.04
CA ALA A 209 -8.25 -2.11 7.62
C ALA A 209 -7.87 -2.80 6.30
N SER A 210 -8.64 -3.81 5.92
CA SER A 210 -8.53 -4.45 4.62
C SER A 210 -9.88 -4.45 3.91
N MET A 211 -9.86 -4.51 2.57
CA MET A 211 -11.04 -4.48 1.73
C MET A 211 -10.85 -5.43 0.55
N ILE A 212 -11.91 -6.13 0.16
CA ILE A 212 -11.93 -6.97 -1.03
C ILE A 212 -13.13 -6.63 -1.91
N SER A 213 -12.97 -6.79 -3.21
CA SER A 213 -14.07 -6.71 -4.18
C SER A 213 -14.60 -8.11 -4.47
N ILE A 214 -15.90 -8.31 -4.27
CA ILE A 214 -16.60 -9.57 -4.57
C ILE A 214 -17.47 -9.38 -5.80
N LYS A 215 -17.46 -10.37 -6.74
CA LYS A 215 -18.46 -10.41 -7.80
C LYS A 215 -19.81 -10.79 -7.21
N ASP A 216 -20.80 -9.97 -7.45
CA ASP A 216 -22.19 -10.31 -7.15
C ASP A 216 -22.75 -11.18 -8.27
N HIS A 217 -22.70 -12.50 -8.10
CA HIS A 217 -23.25 -13.46 -9.06
C HIS A 217 -24.80 -13.46 -9.10
N LEU A 218 -25.47 -12.72 -8.21
CA LEU A 218 -26.95 -12.65 -8.17
C LEU A 218 -27.53 -11.63 -9.15
N LYS A 219 -26.70 -10.75 -9.73
CA LYS A 219 -27.13 -9.73 -10.70
C LYS A 219 -26.88 -10.08 -12.17
N GLU A 220 -26.37 -11.27 -12.47
CA GLU A 220 -26.22 -11.80 -13.83
C GLU A 220 -27.42 -12.69 -14.24
N LYS A 221 -28.66 -12.19 -14.01
CA LYS A 221 -29.87 -12.78 -14.57
C LYS A 221 -30.70 -11.74 -15.31
#